data_80bf4e423347bf0f55f6446ca01c860e
#
_entry.id   80bf4e423347bf0f55f6446ca01c860e
#
_cell.length_a   1.000
_cell.length_b   1.000
_cell.length_c   1.000
_cell.angle_alpha   90.00
_cell.angle_beta   90.00
_cell.angle_gamma   90.00
#
_symmetry.space_group_name_H-M   'P 1'
#
loop_
_entity.id
_entity.type
_entity.pdbx_description
1 polymer ?
#
loop_
_entity_poly.entity_id
_entity_poly.type
_entity_poly.pdbx_seq_one_letter_code
_entity_poly.pdbx_strand_id
1 'polypeptide(L)'
;MKRVFVSVFFVLVAMIMNAQDIAGHWGGTLNIQGVKLRLVFHVSRSGDSWTTKMDSPDQGAKGIPTGKTEYADSVLTITAPALGMKFSGKWQGADRIQGTFMQSGLTLPLELTRGDEEKSPLRPQEPKPPYPYRVEEVTFENTKAGVTLAGTLTLPEKGDHYPVVVLISGSGPQNRDEEILGHKPFLVLADHLTRQGIGVLRFDDRGVGQSTGNFETATTLDFADDVEAAVRFLKNDRNVRNIGLIGHSEGGMIAPLVASRSGDVSFIVLLAGPGLRGDYILLEQQKEMGRVTGATAGELDYSAAVNRRCFNIVLASASSREAEPLLKAYMDSLNQAGKLPVNMKDERGAELWRRQVLSPWMYFFVKYDPVPVLRDVKCPVLALNGSRDLQVLPENLGIIKKGLEAGRNRSVTVKELPGLNHLFQTCESGSPTLYGTIEETFSPVALQEIGDWIKGKGF
;
A
#
# COMPACT_ATOMS: atom_id res chain seq x y z
N MET A 1 -24.56 26.87 -89.00
CA MET A 1 -24.10 25.69 -88.27
C MET A 1 -23.32 26.15 -87.04
N LYS A 2 -23.98 26.21 -85.88
CA LYS A 2 -23.35 26.64 -84.65
C LYS A 2 -22.98 25.37 -83.88
N ARG A 3 -21.65 25.19 -83.60
CA ARG A 3 -21.16 24.08 -82.77
C ARG A 3 -21.21 24.52 -81.32
N VAL A 4 -22.00 23.80 -80.51
CA VAL A 4 -22.05 23.96 -79.04
C VAL A 4 -20.98 23.05 -78.45
N PHE A 5 -19.97 23.67 -77.73
CA PHE A 5 -19.03 22.95 -76.90
C PHE A 5 -19.65 22.72 -75.54
N VAL A 6 -19.87 21.47 -75.13
CA VAL A 6 -20.25 21.10 -73.80
C VAL A 6 -18.97 20.81 -73.00
N SER A 7 -18.61 21.71 -72.09
CA SER A 7 -17.52 21.48 -71.14
C SER A 7 -18.02 20.72 -69.95
N VAL A 8 -17.55 19.45 -69.79
CA VAL A 8 -17.78 18.63 -68.64
C VAL A 8 -16.80 19.04 -67.53
N PHE A 9 -17.32 19.65 -66.50
CA PHE A 9 -16.54 20.01 -65.28
C PHE A 9 -16.50 18.78 -64.35
N PHE A 10 -15.35 18.13 -64.27
CA PHE A 10 -15.10 17.06 -63.27
C PHE A 10 -14.77 17.76 -61.93
N VAL A 11 -15.72 17.74 -61.00
CA VAL A 11 -15.47 18.14 -59.62
C VAL A 11 -14.83 16.94 -58.88
N LEU A 12 -13.52 17.01 -58.71
CA LEU A 12 -12.79 16.10 -57.81
C LEU A 12 -13.16 16.47 -56.38
N VAL A 13 -14.08 15.75 -55.78
CA VAL A 13 -14.29 15.80 -54.31
C VAL A 13 -13.13 15.04 -53.69
N ALA A 14 -12.11 15.76 -53.27
CA ALA A 14 -11.09 15.22 -52.38
C ALA A 14 -11.77 14.92 -51.03
N MET A 15 -12.10 13.68 -50.76
CA MET A 15 -12.40 13.22 -49.41
C MET A 15 -11.15 13.39 -48.58
N ILE A 16 -11.11 14.45 -47.80
CA ILE A 16 -10.16 14.60 -46.73
C ILE A 16 -10.54 13.51 -45.72
N MET A 17 -9.89 12.35 -45.81
CA MET A 17 -9.89 11.36 -44.74
C MET A 17 -9.21 12.05 -43.55
N ASN A 18 -10.02 12.63 -42.67
CA ASN A 18 -9.53 12.99 -41.35
C ASN A 18 -9.02 11.71 -40.69
N ALA A 19 -7.71 11.52 -40.73
CA ALA A 19 -7.08 10.46 -39.97
C ALA A 19 -7.49 10.67 -38.50
N GLN A 20 -8.26 9.75 -37.95
CA GLN A 20 -8.72 9.80 -36.57
C GLN A 20 -7.47 9.85 -35.68
N ASP A 21 -7.24 10.97 -35.01
CA ASP A 21 -6.14 11.15 -34.09
C ASP A 21 -6.54 10.55 -32.73
N ILE A 22 -5.88 9.44 -32.36
CA ILE A 22 -6.07 8.76 -31.09
C ILE A 22 -5.17 9.30 -29.97
N ALA A 23 -4.31 10.30 -30.26
CA ALA A 23 -3.50 10.95 -29.23
C ALA A 23 -4.40 11.60 -28.18
N GLY A 24 -3.98 11.52 -26.93
CA GLY A 24 -4.69 12.10 -25.79
C GLY A 24 -4.85 11.12 -24.63
N HIS A 25 -5.63 11.54 -23.68
CA HIS A 25 -5.94 10.77 -22.48
C HIS A 25 -7.26 10.05 -22.67
N TRP A 26 -7.28 8.77 -22.32
CA TRP A 26 -8.43 7.89 -22.47
C TRP A 26 -8.72 7.21 -21.15
N GLY A 27 -9.76 7.65 -20.45
CA GLY A 27 -10.18 7.11 -19.17
C GLY A 27 -11.27 6.05 -19.31
N GLY A 28 -11.27 5.07 -18.43
CA GLY A 28 -12.32 4.06 -18.32
C GLY A 28 -12.28 3.32 -17.00
N THR A 29 -13.41 2.71 -16.63
CA THR A 29 -13.56 2.01 -15.36
C THR A 29 -13.85 0.54 -15.58
N LEU A 30 -12.97 -0.33 -15.06
CA LEU A 30 -13.22 -1.76 -14.96
C LEU A 30 -14.12 -2.05 -13.76
N ASN A 31 -15.01 -3.01 -13.91
CA ASN A 31 -15.74 -3.58 -12.79
C ASN A 31 -15.27 -5.01 -12.54
N ILE A 32 -14.51 -5.21 -11.47
CA ILE A 32 -13.94 -6.50 -11.08
C ILE A 32 -14.68 -7.00 -9.85
N GLN A 33 -15.70 -7.84 -10.03
CA GLN A 33 -16.48 -8.40 -8.91
C GLN A 33 -17.07 -7.33 -7.96
N GLY A 34 -17.58 -6.23 -8.54
CA GLY A 34 -18.16 -5.12 -7.77
C GLY A 34 -17.15 -4.02 -7.39
N VAL A 35 -15.86 -4.28 -7.52
CA VAL A 35 -14.81 -3.27 -7.33
C VAL A 35 -14.62 -2.48 -8.61
N LYS A 36 -14.72 -1.16 -8.54
CA LYS A 36 -14.42 -0.27 -9.66
C LYS A 36 -12.93 0.07 -9.65
N LEU A 37 -12.26 -0.17 -10.78
CA LEU A 37 -10.86 0.14 -10.99
C LEU A 37 -10.73 1.05 -12.21
N ARG A 38 -10.29 2.28 -11.99
CA ARG A 38 -10.06 3.25 -13.06
C ARG A 38 -8.72 3.01 -13.75
N LEU A 39 -8.73 3.14 -15.06
CA LEU A 39 -7.54 3.12 -15.89
C LEU A 39 -7.52 4.35 -16.78
N VAL A 40 -6.35 4.98 -16.95
CA VAL A 40 -6.14 6.08 -17.87
C VAL A 40 -4.99 5.72 -18.80
N PHE A 41 -5.24 5.75 -20.11
CA PHE A 41 -4.22 5.52 -21.13
C PHE A 41 -3.81 6.86 -21.74
N HIS A 42 -2.54 7.22 -21.60
CA HIS A 42 -1.94 8.40 -22.20
C HIS A 42 -1.31 8.01 -23.55
N VAL A 43 -2.09 8.15 -24.60
CA VAL A 43 -1.66 7.79 -25.96
C VAL A 43 -0.96 8.98 -26.60
N SER A 44 0.26 8.75 -27.07
CA SER A 44 1.10 9.78 -27.71
C SER A 44 1.60 9.28 -29.06
N ARG A 45 1.77 10.21 -30.00
CA ARG A 45 2.38 9.94 -31.28
C ARG A 45 3.90 10.03 -31.21
N SER A 46 4.61 9.06 -31.74
CA SER A 46 6.06 9.01 -31.83
C SER A 46 6.48 8.71 -33.28
N GLY A 47 6.69 9.75 -34.07
CA GLY A 47 6.87 9.62 -35.52
C GLY A 47 5.62 9.00 -36.18
N ASP A 48 5.81 7.87 -36.88
CA ASP A 48 4.72 7.12 -37.50
C ASP A 48 4.11 6.04 -36.58
N SER A 49 4.57 5.94 -35.33
CA SER A 49 4.11 4.96 -34.36
C SER A 49 3.36 5.59 -33.19
N TRP A 50 2.67 4.76 -32.41
CA TRP A 50 1.99 5.14 -31.19
C TRP A 50 2.71 4.56 -29.98
N THR A 51 2.75 5.34 -28.91
CA THR A 51 3.22 4.92 -27.59
C THR A 51 2.16 5.23 -26.55
N THR A 52 2.09 4.42 -25.51
CA THR A 52 1.13 4.61 -24.43
C THR A 52 1.82 4.47 -23.09
N LYS A 53 1.42 5.29 -22.12
CA LYS A 53 1.62 5.02 -20.70
C LYS A 53 0.24 4.81 -20.07
N MET A 54 0.19 4.03 -19.01
CA MET A 54 -1.07 3.75 -18.31
C MET A 54 -0.97 4.22 -16.86
N ASP A 55 -2.04 4.82 -16.37
CA ASP A 55 -2.23 5.06 -14.93
C ASP A 55 -3.32 4.15 -14.40
N SER A 56 -3.20 3.76 -13.15
CA SER A 56 -4.26 3.13 -12.36
C SER A 56 -4.47 3.96 -11.09
N PRO A 57 -5.29 5.03 -11.18
CA PRO A 57 -5.44 6.00 -10.09
C PRO A 57 -5.88 5.39 -8.77
N ASP A 58 -6.78 4.38 -8.81
CA ASP A 58 -7.27 3.71 -7.61
C ASP A 58 -6.22 2.79 -6.95
N GLN A 59 -5.15 2.49 -7.67
CA GLN A 59 -4.00 1.74 -7.17
C GLN A 59 -2.79 2.65 -6.91
N GLY A 60 -2.94 3.98 -7.03
CA GLY A 60 -1.86 4.95 -6.86
C GLY A 60 -0.75 4.85 -7.92
N ALA A 61 -0.93 4.04 -8.96
CA ALA A 61 0.10 3.78 -9.96
C ALA A 61 -0.02 4.75 -11.15
N LYS A 62 1.08 5.44 -11.47
CA LYS A 62 1.16 6.42 -12.56
C LYS A 62 2.32 6.12 -13.51
N GLY A 63 2.11 6.44 -14.79
CA GLY A 63 3.15 6.34 -15.81
C GLY A 63 3.63 4.93 -16.07
N ILE A 64 2.82 3.91 -15.79
CA ILE A 64 3.14 2.51 -16.02
C ILE A 64 3.51 2.34 -17.51
N PRO A 65 4.71 1.86 -17.83
CA PRO A 65 5.09 1.66 -19.21
C PRO A 65 4.26 0.55 -19.84
N THR A 66 3.71 0.81 -21.03
CA THR A 66 3.10 -0.23 -21.84
C THR A 66 4.08 -0.76 -22.88
N GLY A 67 3.74 -1.84 -23.53
CA GLY A 67 4.49 -2.39 -24.65
C GLY A 67 4.03 -1.78 -25.98
N LYS A 68 3.56 -2.62 -26.90
CA LYS A 68 3.12 -2.19 -28.24
C LYS A 68 1.77 -1.49 -28.17
N THR A 69 1.66 -0.34 -28.86
CA THR A 69 0.41 0.36 -29.14
C THR A 69 0.18 0.39 -30.64
N GLU A 70 -0.95 -0.09 -31.11
CA GLU A 70 -1.33 -0.14 -32.52
C GLU A 70 -2.72 0.45 -32.72
N TYR A 71 -2.88 1.22 -33.78
CA TYR A 71 -4.17 1.71 -34.21
C TYR A 71 -4.33 1.44 -35.72
N ALA A 72 -5.21 0.51 -36.07
CA ALA A 72 -5.52 0.13 -37.42
C ALA A 72 -7.01 -0.22 -37.56
N ASP A 73 -7.63 0.09 -38.67
CA ASP A 73 -9.05 -0.23 -38.97
C ASP A 73 -10.00 0.23 -37.86
N SER A 74 -9.73 1.40 -37.27
CA SER A 74 -10.47 1.99 -36.14
C SER A 74 -10.40 1.15 -34.85
N VAL A 75 -9.43 0.25 -34.72
CA VAL A 75 -9.17 -0.55 -33.52
C VAL A 75 -7.88 -0.10 -32.84
N LEU A 76 -7.98 0.29 -31.60
CA LEU A 76 -6.84 0.55 -30.72
C LEU A 76 -6.48 -0.71 -29.95
N THR A 77 -5.23 -1.15 -30.07
CA THR A 77 -4.68 -2.25 -29.28
C THR A 77 -3.49 -1.77 -28.49
N ILE A 78 -3.52 -1.99 -27.17
CA ILE A 78 -2.45 -1.66 -26.22
C ILE A 78 -2.07 -2.93 -25.48
N THR A 79 -0.77 -3.22 -25.39
CA THR A 79 -0.26 -4.37 -24.62
C THR A 79 0.69 -3.91 -23.53
N ALA A 80 0.72 -4.60 -22.40
CA ALA A 80 1.75 -4.48 -21.38
C ALA A 80 2.19 -5.89 -20.93
N PRO A 81 3.17 -6.49 -21.62
CA PRO A 81 3.57 -7.88 -21.39
C PRO A 81 4.05 -8.13 -19.96
N ALA A 82 4.75 -7.17 -19.33
CA ALA A 82 5.19 -7.27 -17.95
C ALA A 82 4.03 -7.43 -16.95
N LEU A 83 2.84 -6.91 -17.30
CA LEU A 83 1.62 -7.02 -16.50
C LEU A 83 0.68 -8.13 -17.00
N GLY A 84 1.05 -8.86 -18.04
CA GLY A 84 0.15 -9.80 -18.72
C GLY A 84 -1.12 -9.13 -19.25
N MET A 85 -1.06 -7.83 -19.64
CA MET A 85 -2.21 -7.01 -19.99
C MET A 85 -2.33 -6.80 -21.50
N LYS A 86 -3.58 -6.83 -22.00
CA LYS A 86 -3.96 -6.39 -23.34
C LYS A 86 -5.31 -5.67 -23.30
N PHE A 87 -5.38 -4.50 -23.91
CA PHE A 87 -6.64 -3.84 -24.26
C PHE A 87 -6.81 -3.89 -25.78
N SER A 88 -8.04 -4.13 -26.26
CA SER A 88 -8.40 -4.03 -27.67
C SER A 88 -9.79 -3.45 -27.78
N GLY A 89 -9.94 -2.29 -28.42
CA GLY A 89 -11.20 -1.57 -28.51
C GLY A 89 -11.38 -0.88 -29.84
N LYS A 90 -12.63 -0.84 -30.31
CA LYS A 90 -13.04 -0.19 -31.55
C LYS A 90 -13.56 1.22 -31.27
N TRP A 91 -13.09 2.18 -32.05
CA TRP A 91 -13.57 3.55 -32.06
C TRP A 91 -15.08 3.60 -32.40
N GLN A 92 -15.88 4.25 -31.58
CA GLN A 92 -17.34 4.35 -31.70
C GLN A 92 -17.80 5.76 -32.11
N GLY A 93 -16.89 6.58 -32.65
CA GLY A 93 -17.15 7.98 -32.96
C GLY A 93 -16.90 8.93 -31.81
N ALA A 94 -16.76 10.24 -32.10
CA ALA A 94 -16.40 11.28 -31.16
C ALA A 94 -15.24 10.86 -30.22
N ASP A 95 -15.54 10.71 -28.94
CA ASP A 95 -14.53 10.52 -27.89
C ASP A 95 -14.71 9.18 -27.16
N ARG A 96 -15.15 8.11 -27.86
CA ARG A 96 -15.35 6.80 -27.24
C ARG A 96 -14.68 5.66 -27.98
N ILE A 97 -14.08 4.73 -27.21
CA ILE A 97 -13.54 3.46 -27.66
C ILE A 97 -14.13 2.36 -26.80
N GLN A 98 -14.93 1.48 -27.42
CA GLN A 98 -15.51 0.35 -26.72
C GLN A 98 -14.70 -0.92 -26.99
N GLY A 99 -14.26 -1.61 -25.94
CA GLY A 99 -13.37 -2.73 -26.08
C GLY A 99 -13.39 -3.71 -24.93
N THR A 100 -12.33 -4.49 -24.91
CA THR A 100 -12.10 -5.55 -23.94
C THR A 100 -10.72 -5.40 -23.33
N PHE A 101 -10.69 -5.44 -22.03
CA PHE A 101 -9.46 -5.49 -21.23
C PHE A 101 -9.21 -6.92 -20.79
N MET A 102 -8.00 -7.40 -21.01
CA MET A 102 -7.56 -8.73 -20.60
C MET A 102 -6.33 -8.61 -19.72
N GLN A 103 -6.35 -9.28 -18.56
CA GLN A 103 -5.19 -9.37 -17.67
C GLN A 103 -5.26 -10.65 -16.85
N SER A 104 -4.16 -11.41 -16.81
CA SER A 104 -4.03 -12.61 -15.97
C SER A 104 -5.19 -13.62 -16.13
N GLY A 105 -5.69 -13.81 -17.36
CA GLY A 105 -6.80 -14.71 -17.66
C GLY A 105 -8.19 -14.13 -17.46
N LEU A 106 -8.33 -12.94 -16.88
CA LEU A 106 -9.59 -12.21 -16.81
C LEU A 106 -9.83 -11.46 -18.13
N THR A 107 -11.08 -11.44 -18.56
CA THR A 107 -11.53 -10.70 -19.74
C THR A 107 -12.74 -9.88 -19.32
N LEU A 108 -12.62 -8.55 -19.41
CA LEU A 108 -13.61 -7.60 -18.91
C LEU A 108 -13.96 -6.58 -20.00
N PRO A 109 -15.21 -6.16 -20.14
CA PRO A 109 -15.56 -5.03 -20.96
C PRO A 109 -14.93 -3.74 -20.40
N LEU A 110 -14.42 -2.89 -21.30
CA LEU A 110 -13.89 -1.58 -20.93
C LEU A 110 -14.26 -0.57 -22.02
N GLU A 111 -15.01 0.44 -21.65
CA GLU A 111 -15.25 1.61 -22.47
C GLU A 111 -14.26 2.71 -22.05
N LEU A 112 -13.57 3.28 -23.03
CA LEU A 112 -12.68 4.42 -22.83
C LEU A 112 -13.34 5.67 -23.39
N THR A 113 -13.31 6.74 -22.62
CA THR A 113 -13.77 8.08 -23.02
C THR A 113 -12.59 9.03 -23.07
N ARG A 114 -12.50 9.86 -24.10
CA ARG A 114 -11.44 10.85 -24.28
C ARG A 114 -11.58 11.97 -23.25
N GLY A 115 -10.47 12.34 -22.61
CA GLY A 115 -10.44 13.44 -21.64
C GLY A 115 -11.14 13.12 -20.33
N ASP A 116 -11.62 11.88 -20.15
CA ASP A 116 -12.16 11.41 -18.89
C ASP A 116 -10.99 11.09 -17.93
N GLU A 117 -10.24 12.13 -17.61
CA GLU A 117 -9.47 12.15 -16.38
C GLU A 117 -10.49 12.42 -15.27
N GLU A 118 -11.17 11.37 -14.81
CA GLU A 118 -11.90 11.49 -13.56
C GLU A 118 -10.92 12.06 -12.54
N LYS A 119 -11.16 13.28 -12.09
CA LYS A 119 -10.24 13.99 -11.18
C LYS A 119 -9.95 13.06 -10.02
N SER A 120 -8.68 12.71 -9.84
CA SER A 120 -8.28 12.00 -8.63
C SER A 120 -8.85 12.72 -7.42
N PRO A 121 -9.38 12.01 -6.42
CA PRO A 121 -9.90 12.64 -5.23
C PRO A 121 -8.91 13.67 -4.68
N LEU A 122 -9.41 14.81 -4.24
CA LEU A 122 -8.58 15.83 -3.63
C LEU A 122 -7.91 15.26 -2.38
N ARG A 123 -6.70 15.73 -2.09
CA ARG A 123 -5.97 15.42 -0.85
C ARG A 123 -5.77 16.72 -0.05
N PRO A 124 -6.85 17.28 0.55
CA PRO A 124 -6.80 18.61 1.13
C PRO A 124 -5.90 18.71 2.35
N GLN A 125 -5.59 17.58 3.00
CA GLN A 125 -4.72 17.54 4.16
C GLN A 125 -3.23 17.50 3.82
N GLU A 126 -2.84 17.25 2.56
CA GLU A 126 -1.43 17.26 2.19
C GLU A 126 -0.84 18.66 2.34
N PRO A 127 0.17 18.82 3.19
CA PRO A 127 0.81 20.11 3.41
C PRO A 127 1.58 20.56 2.17
N LYS A 128 1.56 21.87 1.93
CA LYS A 128 2.27 22.49 0.80
C LYS A 128 3.29 23.51 1.30
N PRO A 129 4.46 23.60 0.66
CA PRO A 129 5.43 24.65 0.99
C PRO A 129 4.86 26.06 0.71
N PRO A 130 5.34 27.11 1.41
CA PRO A 130 6.38 27.05 2.44
C PRO A 130 5.86 26.46 3.77
N TYR A 131 6.66 25.59 4.40
CA TYR A 131 6.33 25.00 5.70
C TYR A 131 6.72 25.94 6.85
N PRO A 132 5.94 26.00 7.95
CA PRO A 132 6.27 26.82 9.13
C PRO A 132 7.21 26.10 10.10
N TYR A 133 8.04 25.20 9.59
CA TYR A 133 9.02 24.39 10.32
C TYR A 133 10.19 24.04 9.40
N ARG A 134 11.30 23.58 9.97
CA ARG A 134 12.48 23.16 9.20
C ARG A 134 12.24 21.80 8.58
N VAL A 135 12.72 21.62 7.35
CA VAL A 135 12.68 20.36 6.62
C VAL A 135 14.09 20.04 6.15
N GLU A 136 14.59 18.90 6.53
CA GLU A 136 15.96 18.46 6.23
C GLU A 136 15.92 17.08 5.57
N GLU A 137 16.52 16.97 4.37
CA GLU A 137 16.78 15.67 3.75
C GLU A 137 17.99 15.06 4.44
N VAL A 138 17.85 13.84 4.94
CA VAL A 138 18.86 13.17 5.74
C VAL A 138 19.14 11.76 5.20
N THR A 139 20.36 11.28 5.48
CA THR A 139 20.71 9.88 5.30
C THR A 139 21.36 9.35 6.56
N PHE A 140 21.13 8.08 6.86
CA PHE A 140 21.76 7.40 7.99
C PHE A 140 22.04 5.93 7.64
N GLU A 141 22.96 5.32 8.36
CA GLU A 141 23.47 4.00 8.02
C GLU A 141 23.00 2.93 9.02
N ASN A 142 22.46 1.85 8.49
CA ASN A 142 22.43 0.58 9.19
C ASN A 142 23.74 -0.18 8.87
N THR A 143 24.75 0.07 9.68
CA THR A 143 26.09 -0.52 9.50
C THR A 143 26.11 -2.05 9.61
N LYS A 144 25.14 -2.64 10.34
CA LYS A 144 25.00 -4.09 10.48
C LYS A 144 24.63 -4.76 9.15
N ALA A 145 23.78 -4.09 8.37
CA ALA A 145 23.30 -4.58 7.08
C ALA A 145 24.05 -3.99 5.87
N GLY A 146 24.89 -2.97 6.07
CA GLY A 146 25.53 -2.21 4.99
C GLY A 146 24.52 -1.43 4.13
N VAL A 147 23.45 -0.94 4.75
CA VAL A 147 22.34 -0.22 4.10
C VAL A 147 22.36 1.25 4.49
N THR A 148 22.29 2.14 3.51
CA THR A 148 22.06 3.58 3.70
C THR A 148 20.58 3.87 3.51
N LEU A 149 19.98 4.46 4.51
CA LEU A 149 18.56 4.84 4.52
C LEU A 149 18.44 6.34 4.28
N ALA A 150 17.51 6.73 3.42
CA ALA A 150 17.23 8.11 3.08
C ALA A 150 15.88 8.53 3.67
N GLY A 151 15.82 9.73 4.24
CA GLY A 151 14.63 10.21 4.91
C GLY A 151 14.49 11.72 4.89
N THR A 152 13.38 12.19 5.42
CA THR A 152 13.09 13.60 5.66
C THR A 152 12.86 13.79 7.15
N LEU A 153 13.64 14.68 7.77
CA LEU A 153 13.51 15.11 9.16
C LEU A 153 12.82 16.47 9.19
N THR A 154 11.65 16.54 9.81
CA THR A 154 10.95 17.80 10.05
C THR A 154 11.11 18.20 11.51
N LEU A 155 11.49 19.44 11.76
CA LEU A 155 11.83 19.95 13.08
C LEU A 155 11.11 21.27 13.38
N PRO A 156 10.65 21.50 14.60
CA PRO A 156 10.05 22.78 14.98
C PRO A 156 10.99 23.95 14.66
N GLU A 157 10.44 25.07 14.21
CA GLU A 157 11.25 26.26 13.90
C GLU A 157 11.91 26.88 15.15
N LYS A 158 11.23 26.77 16.28
CA LYS A 158 11.65 27.34 17.56
C LYS A 158 11.74 26.27 18.63
N GLY A 159 12.67 26.45 19.52
CA GLY A 159 12.89 25.60 20.69
C GLY A 159 14.19 24.81 20.59
N ASP A 160 14.81 24.67 21.77
CA ASP A 160 15.93 23.77 22.04
C ASP A 160 15.34 22.58 22.80
N HIS A 161 15.73 21.36 22.48
CA HIS A 161 15.29 20.17 23.20
C HIS A 161 13.80 19.80 23.00
N TYR A 162 13.45 19.31 21.82
CA TYR A 162 12.13 18.78 21.49
C TYR A 162 12.15 17.24 21.37
N PRO A 163 11.01 16.59 21.60
CA PRO A 163 10.89 15.17 21.27
C PRO A 163 10.90 14.97 19.74
N VAL A 164 11.46 13.87 19.29
CA VAL A 164 11.42 13.45 17.87
C VAL A 164 10.85 12.06 17.78
N VAL A 165 9.95 11.83 16.84
CA VAL A 165 9.41 10.50 16.55
C VAL A 165 9.93 9.97 15.22
N VAL A 166 10.19 8.67 15.17
CA VAL A 166 10.44 7.94 13.93
C VAL A 166 9.12 7.30 13.49
N LEU A 167 8.68 7.57 12.27
CA LEU A 167 7.52 6.88 11.68
C LEU A 167 8.00 5.59 11.01
N ILE A 168 7.28 4.50 11.30
CA ILE A 168 7.58 3.15 10.84
C ILE A 168 6.39 2.66 10.02
N SER A 169 6.61 2.42 8.73
CA SER A 169 5.60 2.02 7.76
C SER A 169 5.02 0.62 8.02
N GLY A 170 3.85 0.40 7.41
CA GLY A 170 3.23 -0.92 7.32
C GLY A 170 3.94 -1.83 6.33
N SER A 171 3.37 -3.02 6.11
CA SER A 171 3.92 -4.04 5.21
C SER A 171 3.90 -3.60 3.74
N GLY A 172 4.89 -4.09 3.00
CA GLY A 172 5.12 -3.74 1.60
C GLY A 172 6.22 -2.69 1.42
N PRO A 173 6.73 -2.50 0.19
CA PRO A 173 7.79 -1.55 -0.10
C PRO A 173 7.26 -0.12 -0.03
N GLN A 174 7.47 0.55 1.09
CA GLN A 174 6.93 1.88 1.39
C GLN A 174 7.98 2.97 1.24
N ASN A 175 7.58 4.09 0.62
CA ASN A 175 8.36 5.32 0.71
C ASN A 175 8.11 6.02 2.06
N ARG A 176 8.89 7.05 2.34
CA ARG A 176 8.85 7.81 3.60
C ARG A 176 7.49 8.43 3.94
N ASP A 177 6.60 8.57 2.97
CA ASP A 177 5.26 9.12 3.15
C ASP A 177 4.20 8.05 3.39
N GLU A 178 4.59 6.75 3.35
CA GLU A 178 3.68 5.59 3.35
C GLU A 178 2.61 5.78 2.26
N GLU A 179 3.06 6.13 1.04
CA GLU A 179 2.15 6.51 -0.04
C GLU A 179 1.34 5.30 -0.52
N ILE A 180 0.04 5.35 -0.29
CA ILE A 180 -0.90 4.29 -0.66
C ILE A 180 -2.17 4.88 -1.28
N LEU A 181 -2.55 4.40 -2.47
CA LEU A 181 -3.79 4.81 -3.16
C LEU A 181 -3.91 6.34 -3.33
N GLY A 182 -2.77 7.02 -3.52
CA GLY A 182 -2.69 8.47 -3.67
C GLY A 182 -2.79 9.26 -2.37
N HIS A 183 -2.80 8.61 -1.21
CA HIS A 183 -2.67 9.23 0.10
C HIS A 183 -1.22 9.22 0.58
N LYS A 184 -0.85 10.17 1.43
CA LYS A 184 0.45 10.27 2.10
C LYS A 184 0.26 10.44 3.63
N PRO A 185 -0.19 9.38 4.32
CA PRO A 185 -0.56 9.48 5.72
C PRO A 185 0.60 9.95 6.60
N PHE A 186 1.83 9.51 6.35
CA PHE A 186 2.99 9.94 7.13
C PHE A 186 3.38 11.39 6.88
N LEU A 187 3.16 11.92 5.65
CA LEU A 187 3.36 13.34 5.38
C LEU A 187 2.39 14.20 6.20
N VAL A 188 1.11 13.80 6.25
CA VAL A 188 0.06 14.50 7.02
C VAL A 188 0.33 14.42 8.51
N LEU A 189 0.68 13.24 9.03
CA LEU A 189 1.01 13.04 10.44
C LEU A 189 2.24 13.85 10.84
N ALA A 190 3.28 13.87 10.01
CA ALA A 190 4.49 14.63 10.26
C ALA A 190 4.22 16.14 10.32
N ASP A 191 3.45 16.69 9.37
CA ASP A 191 3.06 18.11 9.41
C ASP A 191 2.31 18.44 10.69
N HIS A 192 1.32 17.62 11.05
CA HIS A 192 0.52 17.83 12.26
C HIS A 192 1.38 17.85 13.55
N LEU A 193 2.26 16.86 13.70
CA LEU A 193 3.11 16.75 14.90
C LEU A 193 4.18 17.85 14.94
N THR A 194 4.81 18.17 13.80
CA THR A 194 5.86 19.19 13.77
C THR A 194 5.33 20.58 14.08
N ARG A 195 4.11 20.91 13.63
CA ARG A 195 3.40 22.14 14.04
C ARG A 195 3.10 22.19 15.53
N GLN A 196 3.04 21.06 16.19
CA GLN A 196 2.81 20.95 17.64
C GLN A 196 4.09 20.90 18.46
N GLY A 197 5.27 21.09 17.85
CA GLY A 197 6.55 21.11 18.55
C GLY A 197 7.23 19.73 18.68
N ILE A 198 6.78 18.73 17.93
CA ILE A 198 7.33 17.36 17.91
C ILE A 198 8.05 17.15 16.58
N GLY A 199 9.37 16.93 16.59
CA GLY A 199 10.11 16.60 15.39
C GLY A 199 9.72 15.22 14.85
N VAL A 200 9.84 15.01 13.52
CA VAL A 200 9.46 13.75 12.87
C VAL A 200 10.49 13.32 11.85
N LEU A 201 11.00 12.11 11.99
CA LEU A 201 11.81 11.43 11.00
C LEU A 201 10.94 10.41 10.25
N ARG A 202 10.86 10.56 8.93
CA ARG A 202 10.26 9.63 7.97
C ARG A 202 11.36 9.16 7.02
N PHE A 203 11.40 7.88 6.68
CA PHE A 203 12.44 7.36 5.79
C PHE A 203 11.88 6.32 4.83
N ASP A 204 12.52 6.18 3.67
CA ASP A 204 12.19 5.16 2.68
C ASP A 204 12.68 3.80 3.20
N ASP A 205 11.87 2.75 3.07
CA ASP A 205 12.29 1.40 3.41
C ASP A 205 13.55 0.99 2.61
N ARG A 206 14.33 0.05 3.14
CA ARG A 206 15.47 -0.49 2.40
C ARG A 206 15.07 -0.98 1.00
N GLY A 207 15.81 -0.56 -0.03
CA GLY A 207 15.53 -0.90 -1.42
C GLY A 207 14.38 -0.14 -2.06
N VAL A 208 13.83 0.89 -1.38
CA VAL A 208 12.75 1.74 -1.86
C VAL A 208 13.23 3.19 -1.96
N GLY A 209 12.68 3.95 -2.90
CA GLY A 209 12.96 5.37 -3.05
C GLY A 209 14.44 5.67 -3.20
N GLN A 210 15.02 6.38 -2.23
CA GLN A 210 16.45 6.73 -2.20
C GLN A 210 17.27 5.85 -1.24
N SER A 211 16.64 4.90 -0.53
CA SER A 211 17.32 3.97 0.35
C SER A 211 17.98 2.83 -0.44
N THR A 212 19.17 2.45 -0.04
CA THR A 212 19.87 1.28 -0.61
C THR A 212 19.38 -0.02 0.02
N GLY A 213 19.90 -1.15 -0.46
CA GLY A 213 19.55 -2.48 0.06
C GLY A 213 18.56 -3.22 -0.83
N ASN A 214 17.92 -4.26 -0.27
CA ASN A 214 16.96 -5.07 -0.99
C ASN A 214 15.75 -5.38 -0.09
N PHE A 215 14.59 -4.90 -0.50
CA PHE A 215 13.32 -5.13 0.19
C PHE A 215 12.87 -6.60 0.10
N GLU A 216 13.01 -7.25 -1.06
CA GLU A 216 12.46 -8.58 -1.31
C GLU A 216 13.05 -9.69 -0.43
N THR A 217 14.28 -9.47 0.06
CA THR A 217 14.97 -10.42 0.93
C THR A 217 14.85 -10.09 2.41
N ALA A 218 14.27 -8.95 2.74
CA ALA A 218 14.14 -8.46 4.11
C ALA A 218 12.99 -9.13 4.87
N THR A 219 13.12 -9.09 6.18
CA THR A 219 12.10 -9.54 7.14
C THR A 219 11.77 -8.40 8.10
N THR A 220 10.72 -8.55 8.91
CA THR A 220 10.39 -7.61 9.99
C THR A 220 11.57 -7.33 10.94
N LEU A 221 12.48 -8.31 11.13
CA LEU A 221 13.70 -8.11 11.94
C LEU A 221 14.67 -7.16 11.26
N ASP A 222 14.81 -7.25 9.95
CA ASP A 222 15.67 -6.36 9.17
C ASP A 222 15.18 -4.92 9.21
N PHE A 223 13.85 -4.73 9.12
CA PHE A 223 13.24 -3.42 9.27
C PHE A 223 13.39 -2.87 10.70
N ALA A 224 13.31 -3.72 11.73
CA ALA A 224 13.60 -3.31 13.10
C ALA A 224 15.07 -2.83 13.27
N ASP A 225 16.04 -3.50 12.65
CA ASP A 225 17.45 -3.09 12.64
C ASP A 225 17.62 -1.71 11.93
N ASP A 226 16.81 -1.40 10.90
CA ASP A 226 16.80 -0.09 10.23
C ASP A 226 16.24 1.01 11.15
N VAL A 227 15.17 0.70 11.87
CA VAL A 227 14.61 1.65 12.87
C VAL A 227 15.59 1.88 14.01
N GLU A 228 16.31 0.86 14.48
CA GLU A 228 17.40 1.05 15.47
C GLU A 228 18.51 1.97 14.93
N ALA A 229 18.82 1.92 13.62
CA ALA A 229 19.75 2.86 13.00
C ALA A 229 19.20 4.29 13.00
N ALA A 230 17.91 4.49 12.74
CA ALA A 230 17.23 5.78 12.84
C ALA A 230 17.29 6.35 14.27
N VAL A 231 17.04 5.51 15.28
CA VAL A 231 17.16 5.89 16.70
C VAL A 231 18.59 6.33 17.03
N ARG A 232 19.61 5.57 16.59
CA ARG A 232 21.03 5.95 16.80
C ARG A 232 21.37 7.26 16.09
N PHE A 233 20.88 7.49 14.88
CA PHE A 233 21.07 8.75 14.15
C PHE A 233 20.53 9.94 14.95
N LEU A 234 19.28 9.87 15.42
CA LEU A 234 18.65 10.93 16.19
C LEU A 234 19.32 11.18 17.54
N LYS A 235 19.83 10.14 18.21
CA LYS A 235 20.53 10.25 19.49
C LYS A 235 21.78 11.13 19.42
N ASN A 236 22.37 11.27 18.25
CA ASN A 236 23.57 12.10 18.06
C ASN A 236 23.26 13.60 17.92
N ASP A 237 21.98 13.97 17.75
CA ASP A 237 21.56 15.38 17.73
C ASP A 237 21.31 15.89 19.15
N ARG A 238 22.06 16.93 19.55
CA ARG A 238 21.97 17.54 20.89
C ARG A 238 20.61 18.18 21.20
N ASN A 239 19.83 18.51 20.18
CA ASN A 239 18.52 19.12 20.35
C ASN A 239 17.40 18.09 20.54
N VAL A 240 17.67 16.81 20.30
CA VAL A 240 16.71 15.73 20.52
C VAL A 240 16.71 15.36 21.99
N ARG A 241 15.57 15.58 22.66
CA ARG A 241 15.40 15.27 24.08
C ARG A 241 14.94 13.83 24.31
N ASN A 242 13.87 13.44 23.60
CA ASN A 242 13.25 12.12 23.72
C ASN A 242 13.02 11.55 22.31
N ILE A 243 13.26 10.28 22.13
CA ILE A 243 13.01 9.59 20.87
C ILE A 243 11.80 8.69 21.05
N GLY A 244 10.74 8.94 20.29
CA GLY A 244 9.55 8.09 20.20
C GLY A 244 9.52 7.29 18.91
N LEU A 245 8.74 6.20 18.89
CA LEU A 245 8.44 5.45 17.69
C LEU A 245 6.93 5.48 17.45
N ILE A 246 6.51 5.70 16.21
CA ILE A 246 5.11 5.59 15.79
C ILE A 246 5.07 4.59 14.67
N GLY A 247 4.49 3.41 14.90
CA GLY A 247 4.42 2.34 13.91
C GLY A 247 2.99 2.08 13.45
N HIS A 248 2.78 2.03 12.13
CA HIS A 248 1.51 1.68 11.51
C HIS A 248 1.52 0.22 11.05
N SER A 249 0.44 -0.52 11.31
CA SER A 249 0.28 -1.92 10.86
C SER A 249 1.49 -2.77 11.26
N GLU A 250 2.29 -3.32 10.35
CA GLU A 250 3.54 -4.03 10.66
C GLU A 250 4.51 -3.16 11.47
N GLY A 251 4.58 -1.85 11.19
CA GLY A 251 5.35 -0.91 12.03
C GLY A 251 4.93 -0.93 13.50
N GLY A 252 3.66 -1.25 13.77
CA GLY A 252 3.15 -1.50 15.12
C GLY A 252 3.67 -2.78 15.78
N MET A 253 4.28 -3.71 15.03
CA MET A 253 5.04 -4.86 15.55
C MET A 253 6.54 -4.49 15.69
N ILE A 254 7.05 -3.67 14.77
CA ILE A 254 8.45 -3.25 14.78
C ILE A 254 8.75 -2.31 15.95
N ALA A 255 7.88 -1.34 16.23
CA ALA A 255 8.09 -0.40 17.32
C ALA A 255 8.27 -1.06 18.70
N PRO A 256 7.43 -2.03 19.13
CA PRO A 256 7.69 -2.81 20.35
C PRO A 256 8.99 -3.60 20.30
N LEU A 257 9.33 -4.19 19.15
CA LEU A 257 10.54 -4.98 18.98
C LEU A 257 11.80 -4.13 19.21
N VAL A 258 11.84 -2.92 18.67
CA VAL A 258 12.94 -1.96 18.89
C VAL A 258 12.93 -1.46 20.34
N ALA A 259 11.77 -1.07 20.89
CA ALA A 259 11.66 -0.58 22.26
C ALA A 259 12.03 -1.64 23.32
N SER A 260 11.82 -2.93 23.04
CA SER A 260 12.25 -4.02 23.92
C SER A 260 13.76 -4.24 23.95
N ARG A 261 14.48 -3.77 22.91
CA ARG A 261 15.93 -3.97 22.74
C ARG A 261 16.74 -2.72 23.07
N SER A 262 16.12 -1.54 23.00
CA SER A 262 16.80 -0.25 23.12
C SER A 262 16.28 0.58 24.29
N GLY A 263 17.18 0.97 25.20
CA GLY A 263 16.87 1.93 26.27
C GLY A 263 16.78 3.40 25.80
N ASP A 264 17.04 3.66 24.53
CA ASP A 264 17.00 5.02 23.95
C ASP A 264 15.60 5.41 23.45
N VAL A 265 14.64 4.45 23.42
CA VAL A 265 13.24 4.72 23.06
C VAL A 265 12.45 5.15 24.27
N SER A 266 11.99 6.38 24.28
CA SER A 266 11.27 7.00 25.40
C SER A 266 9.79 6.63 25.46
N PHE A 267 9.15 6.37 24.31
CA PHE A 267 7.74 5.98 24.19
C PHE A 267 7.45 5.37 22.83
N ILE A 268 6.33 4.65 22.72
CA ILE A 268 5.85 4.14 21.42
C ILE A 268 4.37 4.41 21.22
N VAL A 269 3.98 4.63 19.96
CA VAL A 269 2.59 4.71 19.50
C VAL A 269 2.35 3.63 18.45
N LEU A 270 1.34 2.81 18.66
CA LEU A 270 0.97 1.71 17.79
C LEU A 270 -0.33 2.08 17.08
N LEU A 271 -0.27 2.23 15.76
CA LEU A 271 -1.40 2.56 14.90
C LEU A 271 -1.83 1.28 14.16
N ALA A 272 -2.98 0.72 14.52
CA ALA A 272 -3.48 -0.53 13.95
C ALA A 272 -2.45 -1.68 14.02
N GLY A 273 -1.68 -1.74 15.12
CA GLY A 273 -0.62 -2.74 15.31
C GLY A 273 -1.18 -4.12 15.63
N PRO A 274 -0.63 -5.21 15.05
CA PRO A 274 -1.01 -6.58 15.38
C PRO A 274 -0.63 -6.96 16.82
N GLY A 275 -1.57 -7.57 17.55
CA GLY A 275 -1.35 -8.18 18.87
C GLY A 275 -1.33 -9.70 18.82
N LEU A 276 -1.87 -10.30 17.76
CA LEU A 276 -1.89 -11.73 17.50
C LEU A 276 -0.66 -12.17 16.70
N ARG A 277 -0.35 -13.47 16.74
CA ARG A 277 0.64 -14.08 15.85
C ARG A 277 0.21 -13.94 14.39
N GLY A 278 1.17 -13.79 13.49
CA GLY A 278 0.94 -13.42 12.10
C GLY A 278 0.00 -14.35 11.32
N ASP A 279 0.00 -15.67 11.60
CA ASP A 279 -0.95 -16.60 10.98
C ASP A 279 -2.41 -16.30 11.33
N TYR A 280 -2.69 -15.90 12.58
CA TYR A 280 -4.04 -15.49 12.98
C TYR A 280 -4.45 -14.17 12.34
N ILE A 281 -3.55 -13.18 12.32
CA ILE A 281 -3.79 -11.89 11.64
C ILE A 281 -4.18 -12.12 10.18
N LEU A 282 -3.40 -12.92 9.45
CA LEU A 282 -3.67 -13.19 8.03
C LEU A 282 -4.99 -13.94 7.80
N LEU A 283 -5.37 -14.86 8.68
CA LEU A 283 -6.63 -15.58 8.56
C LEU A 283 -7.83 -14.67 8.84
N GLU A 284 -7.75 -13.80 9.86
CA GLU A 284 -8.79 -12.81 10.17
C GLU A 284 -8.94 -11.80 9.03
N GLN A 285 -7.82 -11.22 8.58
CA GLN A 285 -7.78 -10.28 7.46
C GLN A 285 -8.39 -10.88 6.19
N GLN A 286 -7.99 -12.09 5.80
CA GLN A 286 -8.50 -12.74 4.60
C GLN A 286 -10.01 -13.00 4.68
N LYS A 287 -10.51 -13.38 5.87
CA LYS A 287 -11.95 -13.60 6.11
C LYS A 287 -12.73 -12.29 5.95
N GLU A 288 -12.32 -11.22 6.61
CA GLU A 288 -13.01 -9.93 6.55
C GLU A 288 -12.92 -9.28 5.15
N MET A 289 -11.75 -9.36 4.50
CA MET A 289 -11.55 -8.90 3.12
C MET A 289 -12.46 -9.67 2.14
N GLY A 290 -12.52 -10.98 2.26
CA GLY A 290 -13.39 -11.81 1.44
C GLY A 290 -14.87 -11.49 1.66
N ARG A 291 -15.28 -11.25 2.90
CA ARG A 291 -16.66 -10.86 3.25
C ARG A 291 -17.09 -9.57 2.54
N VAL A 292 -16.27 -8.54 2.58
CA VAL A 292 -16.59 -7.24 1.95
C VAL A 292 -16.48 -7.25 0.43
N THR A 293 -15.78 -8.24 -0.14
CA THR A 293 -15.71 -8.45 -1.59
C THR A 293 -16.78 -9.42 -2.12
N GLY A 294 -17.69 -9.90 -1.25
CA GLY A 294 -18.87 -10.67 -1.65
C GLY A 294 -18.67 -12.19 -1.68
N ALA A 295 -17.59 -12.71 -1.06
CA ALA A 295 -17.44 -14.16 -0.92
C ALA A 295 -18.50 -14.74 0.02
N THR A 296 -19.02 -15.92 -0.29
CA THR A 296 -19.98 -16.64 0.55
C THR A 296 -19.33 -17.16 1.82
N ALA A 297 -20.11 -17.38 2.88
CA ALA A 297 -19.61 -17.95 4.13
C ALA A 297 -18.90 -19.30 3.91
N GLY A 298 -19.44 -20.16 3.03
CA GLY A 298 -18.82 -21.45 2.71
C GLY A 298 -17.46 -21.31 2.02
N GLU A 299 -17.31 -20.35 1.10
CA GLU A 299 -16.03 -20.06 0.44
C GLU A 299 -15.01 -19.51 1.43
N LEU A 300 -15.44 -18.63 2.33
CA LEU A 300 -14.59 -18.07 3.38
C LEU A 300 -14.08 -19.13 4.34
N ASP A 301 -14.98 -19.98 4.85
CA ASP A 301 -14.62 -21.04 5.79
C ASP A 301 -13.72 -22.08 5.13
N TYR A 302 -13.98 -22.42 3.86
CA TYR A 302 -13.13 -23.33 3.10
C TYR A 302 -11.73 -22.74 2.85
N SER A 303 -11.65 -21.50 2.39
CA SER A 303 -10.37 -20.79 2.17
C SER A 303 -9.57 -20.66 3.47
N ALA A 304 -10.24 -20.33 4.58
CA ALA A 304 -9.62 -20.26 5.89
C ALA A 304 -9.06 -21.63 6.34
N ALA A 305 -9.79 -22.72 6.09
CA ALA A 305 -9.32 -24.07 6.43
C ALA A 305 -8.07 -24.46 5.61
N VAL A 306 -8.05 -24.17 4.30
CA VAL A 306 -6.90 -24.42 3.43
C VAL A 306 -5.70 -23.59 3.90
N ASN A 307 -5.87 -22.26 4.08
CA ASN A 307 -4.80 -21.38 4.50
C ASN A 307 -4.25 -21.76 5.89
N ARG A 308 -5.11 -22.11 6.83
CA ARG A 308 -4.69 -22.63 8.15
C ARG A 308 -3.82 -23.88 8.02
N ARG A 309 -4.17 -24.81 7.12
CA ARG A 309 -3.35 -26.00 6.87
C ARG A 309 -1.97 -25.61 6.32
N CYS A 310 -1.93 -24.67 5.39
CA CYS A 310 -0.68 -24.16 4.83
C CYS A 310 0.18 -23.48 5.89
N PHE A 311 -0.41 -22.61 6.71
CA PHE A 311 0.31 -21.94 7.81
C PHE A 311 0.80 -22.94 8.86
N ASN A 312 0.04 -24.00 9.17
CA ASN A 312 0.50 -25.06 10.05
C ASN A 312 1.74 -25.78 9.49
N ILE A 313 1.84 -25.99 8.18
CA ILE A 313 3.04 -26.51 7.53
C ILE A 313 4.22 -25.55 7.74
N VAL A 314 4.03 -24.25 7.51
CA VAL A 314 5.06 -23.22 7.73
C VAL A 314 5.50 -23.20 9.21
N LEU A 315 4.54 -23.23 10.15
CA LEU A 315 4.84 -23.20 11.58
C LEU A 315 5.66 -24.43 12.04
N ALA A 316 5.36 -25.61 11.49
CA ALA A 316 6.03 -26.86 11.82
C ALA A 316 7.42 -27.02 11.16
N SER A 317 7.71 -26.28 10.08
CA SER A 317 8.95 -26.38 9.33
C SER A 317 10.04 -25.49 9.93
N ALA A 318 11.27 -26.00 9.98
CA ALA A 318 12.42 -25.24 10.48
C ALA A 318 12.89 -24.15 9.48
N SER A 319 12.61 -24.33 8.17
CA SER A 319 12.98 -23.40 7.11
C SER A 319 11.93 -23.39 5.98
N SER A 320 11.96 -22.33 5.16
CA SER A 320 11.13 -22.26 3.94
C SER A 320 11.45 -23.39 2.97
N ARG A 321 12.74 -23.82 2.89
CA ARG A 321 13.18 -24.95 2.08
C ARG A 321 12.51 -26.27 2.52
N GLU A 322 12.31 -26.48 3.82
CA GLU A 322 11.61 -27.66 4.36
C GLU A 322 10.10 -27.57 4.13
N ALA A 323 9.53 -26.38 4.28
CA ALA A 323 8.09 -26.15 4.05
C ALA A 323 7.68 -26.33 2.57
N GLU A 324 8.58 -26.00 1.64
CA GLU A 324 8.26 -25.95 0.21
C GLU A 324 7.69 -27.25 -0.36
N PRO A 325 8.34 -28.44 -0.25
CA PRO A 325 7.79 -29.68 -0.79
C PRO A 325 6.49 -30.09 -0.11
N LEU A 326 6.30 -29.77 1.15
CA LEU A 326 5.07 -30.10 1.89
C LEU A 326 3.89 -29.24 1.42
N LEU A 327 4.12 -27.94 1.24
CA LEU A 327 3.12 -27.03 0.67
C LEU A 327 2.77 -27.42 -0.76
N LYS A 328 3.79 -27.73 -1.58
CA LYS A 328 3.55 -28.16 -2.95
C LYS A 328 2.70 -29.42 -3.01
N ALA A 329 3.05 -30.45 -2.25
CA ALA A 329 2.28 -31.70 -2.22
C ALA A 329 0.82 -31.48 -1.78
N TYR A 330 0.61 -30.63 -0.78
CA TYR A 330 -0.76 -30.31 -0.33
C TYR A 330 -1.55 -29.57 -1.41
N MET A 331 -0.96 -28.55 -2.05
CA MET A 331 -1.64 -27.81 -3.11
C MET A 331 -1.89 -28.64 -4.37
N ASP A 332 -0.93 -29.48 -4.76
CA ASP A 332 -1.11 -30.44 -5.87
C ASP A 332 -2.30 -31.37 -5.60
N SER A 333 -2.45 -31.84 -4.36
CA SER A 333 -3.59 -32.68 -3.99
C SER A 333 -4.94 -31.98 -4.11
N LEU A 334 -5.00 -30.68 -3.76
CA LEU A 334 -6.19 -29.85 -3.93
C LEU A 334 -6.49 -29.59 -5.39
N ASN A 335 -5.46 -29.30 -6.19
CA ASN A 335 -5.59 -29.08 -7.62
C ASN A 335 -6.14 -30.32 -8.35
N GLN A 336 -5.56 -31.49 -8.09
CA GLN A 336 -6.01 -32.78 -8.66
C GLN A 336 -7.45 -33.11 -8.27
N ALA A 337 -7.87 -32.73 -7.06
CA ALA A 337 -9.24 -32.92 -6.59
C ALA A 337 -10.22 -31.83 -7.10
N GLY A 338 -9.77 -30.84 -7.85
CA GLY A 338 -10.59 -29.68 -8.25
C GLY A 338 -11.06 -28.82 -7.07
N LYS A 339 -10.28 -28.79 -6.00
CA LYS A 339 -10.61 -28.14 -4.70
C LYS A 339 -9.69 -26.98 -4.36
N LEU A 340 -9.06 -26.34 -5.32
CA LEU A 340 -8.33 -25.09 -5.04
C LEU A 340 -9.29 -23.98 -4.59
N PRO A 341 -8.97 -23.19 -3.57
CA PRO A 341 -9.76 -22.02 -3.17
C PRO A 341 -9.90 -21.01 -4.33
N VAL A 342 -10.99 -20.26 -4.32
CA VAL A 342 -11.31 -19.27 -5.37
C VAL A 342 -10.18 -18.26 -5.60
N ASN A 343 -9.47 -17.85 -4.56
CA ASN A 343 -8.33 -16.93 -4.65
C ASN A 343 -7.08 -17.54 -5.29
N MET A 344 -6.98 -18.87 -5.38
CA MET A 344 -5.88 -19.58 -6.05
C MET A 344 -6.23 -20.02 -7.48
N LYS A 345 -7.51 -20.12 -7.83
CA LYS A 345 -8.15 -20.44 -9.13
C LYS A 345 -7.63 -21.67 -9.87
N ASP A 346 -6.32 -21.79 -10.04
CA ASP A 346 -5.63 -22.80 -10.84
C ASP A 346 -4.22 -23.08 -10.31
N GLU A 347 -3.49 -23.98 -10.96
CA GLU A 347 -2.12 -24.37 -10.61
C GLU A 347 -1.17 -23.15 -10.55
N ARG A 348 -1.31 -22.20 -11.47
CA ARG A 348 -0.48 -20.98 -11.50
C ARG A 348 -0.79 -20.08 -10.30
N GLY A 349 -2.07 -19.93 -9.95
CA GLY A 349 -2.49 -19.18 -8.75
C GLY A 349 -1.96 -19.84 -7.46
N ALA A 350 -2.03 -21.16 -7.36
CA ALA A 350 -1.48 -21.92 -6.26
C ALA A 350 0.05 -21.77 -6.14
N GLU A 351 0.77 -21.78 -7.30
CA GLU A 351 2.22 -21.56 -7.34
C GLU A 351 2.60 -20.14 -6.88
N LEU A 352 1.90 -19.11 -7.36
CA LEU A 352 2.14 -17.72 -6.94
C LEU A 352 1.91 -17.55 -5.45
N TRP A 353 0.81 -18.11 -4.93
CA TRP A 353 0.50 -18.06 -3.50
C TRP A 353 1.57 -18.79 -2.67
N ARG A 354 2.03 -19.97 -3.11
CA ARG A 354 3.11 -20.72 -2.46
C ARG A 354 4.41 -19.93 -2.39
N ARG A 355 4.82 -19.29 -3.49
CA ARG A 355 5.99 -18.41 -3.53
C ARG A 355 5.86 -17.24 -2.57
N GLN A 356 4.69 -16.63 -2.50
CA GLN A 356 4.43 -15.53 -1.58
C GLN A 356 4.56 -15.98 -0.12
N VAL A 357 3.96 -17.11 0.26
CA VAL A 357 4.02 -17.64 1.64
C VAL A 357 5.44 -18.03 2.03
N LEU A 358 6.25 -18.48 1.08
CA LEU A 358 7.64 -18.86 1.30
C LEU A 358 8.63 -17.71 1.13
N SER A 359 8.17 -16.49 0.79
CA SER A 359 9.05 -15.33 0.77
C SER A 359 9.65 -15.09 2.16
N PRO A 360 10.86 -14.53 2.27
CA PRO A 360 11.50 -14.30 3.56
C PRO A 360 10.60 -13.56 4.55
N TRP A 361 9.97 -12.49 4.08
CA TRP A 361 9.06 -11.69 4.89
C TRP A 361 7.84 -12.49 5.39
N MET A 362 7.06 -13.10 4.48
CA MET A 362 5.83 -13.80 4.83
C MET A 362 6.10 -15.03 5.70
N TYR A 363 7.17 -15.77 5.40
CA TYR A 363 7.59 -16.93 6.21
C TYR A 363 7.90 -16.51 7.65
N PHE A 364 8.59 -15.37 7.83
CA PHE A 364 8.84 -14.81 9.16
C PHE A 364 7.55 -14.33 9.81
N PHE A 365 6.75 -13.53 9.09
CA PHE A 365 5.52 -12.93 9.61
C PHE A 365 4.53 -13.95 10.14
N VAL A 366 4.28 -15.05 9.40
CA VAL A 366 3.38 -16.14 9.82
C VAL A 366 3.79 -16.71 11.18
N LYS A 367 5.09 -16.79 11.46
CA LYS A 367 5.66 -17.36 12.70
C LYS A 367 5.78 -16.36 13.84
N TYR A 368 5.79 -15.06 13.52
CA TYR A 368 6.05 -14.04 14.53
C TYR A 368 4.88 -13.87 15.49
N ASP A 369 5.17 -14.08 16.79
CA ASP A 369 4.26 -13.82 17.90
C ASP A 369 4.72 -12.56 18.64
N PRO A 370 3.95 -11.46 18.62
CA PRO A 370 4.31 -10.22 19.29
C PRO A 370 4.20 -10.28 20.82
N VAL A 371 3.42 -11.21 21.38
CA VAL A 371 3.14 -11.25 22.82
C VAL A 371 4.39 -11.37 23.69
N PRO A 372 5.39 -12.20 23.41
CA PRO A 372 6.65 -12.21 24.17
C PRO A 372 7.35 -10.86 24.17
N VAL A 373 7.44 -10.20 23.00
CA VAL A 373 8.09 -8.90 22.85
C VAL A 373 7.35 -7.79 23.61
N LEU A 374 6.02 -7.79 23.58
CA LEU A 374 5.20 -6.84 24.34
C LEU A 374 5.47 -6.88 25.84
N ARG A 375 5.80 -8.06 26.41
CA ARG A 375 6.17 -8.19 27.84
C ARG A 375 7.47 -7.47 28.20
N ASP A 376 8.34 -7.30 27.22
CA ASP A 376 9.65 -6.69 27.44
C ASP A 376 9.65 -5.17 27.21
N VAL A 377 8.57 -4.58 26.66
CA VAL A 377 8.41 -3.14 26.48
C VAL A 377 8.15 -2.47 27.85
N LYS A 378 9.02 -1.52 28.22
CA LYS A 378 8.97 -0.82 29.52
C LYS A 378 8.61 0.67 29.40
N CYS A 379 8.79 1.27 28.23
CA CYS A 379 8.41 2.66 27.99
C CYS A 379 6.88 2.82 27.90
N PRO A 380 6.35 4.04 28.04
CA PRO A 380 4.92 4.35 27.82
C PRO A 380 4.44 3.96 26.43
N VAL A 381 3.22 3.42 26.35
CA VAL A 381 2.61 2.95 25.10
C VAL A 381 1.23 3.57 24.91
N LEU A 382 1.00 4.12 23.73
CA LEU A 382 -0.34 4.39 23.18
C LEU A 382 -0.63 3.40 22.06
N ALA A 383 -1.74 2.70 22.11
CA ALA A 383 -2.20 1.85 21.01
C ALA A 383 -3.58 2.31 20.54
N LEU A 384 -3.68 2.64 19.27
CA LEU A 384 -4.91 3.10 18.60
C LEU A 384 -5.31 2.12 17.50
N ASN A 385 -6.62 1.92 17.35
CA ASN A 385 -7.16 1.20 16.20
C ASN A 385 -8.51 1.77 15.79
N GLY A 386 -8.83 1.70 14.50
CA GLY A 386 -10.12 2.10 13.99
C GLY A 386 -11.18 1.00 14.20
N SER A 387 -12.41 1.37 14.60
CA SER A 387 -13.50 0.40 14.80
C SER A 387 -13.99 -0.26 13.50
N ARG A 388 -13.57 0.26 12.36
CA ARG A 388 -13.87 -0.25 11.01
C ARG A 388 -12.64 -0.88 10.34
N ASP A 389 -11.58 -1.12 11.09
CA ASP A 389 -10.40 -1.80 10.57
C ASP A 389 -10.71 -3.26 10.28
N LEU A 390 -10.53 -3.68 9.02
CA LEU A 390 -10.75 -5.05 8.55
C LEU A 390 -9.43 -5.79 8.27
N GLN A 391 -8.30 -5.14 8.47
CA GLN A 391 -6.98 -5.72 8.23
C GLN A 391 -6.33 -6.17 9.54
N VAL A 392 -6.37 -5.31 10.57
CA VAL A 392 -6.01 -5.65 11.94
C VAL A 392 -7.19 -5.29 12.82
N LEU A 393 -7.96 -6.30 13.22
CA LEU A 393 -9.21 -6.08 13.93
C LEU A 393 -8.98 -5.38 15.30
N PRO A 394 -9.94 -4.53 15.76
CA PRO A 394 -9.81 -3.75 16.99
C PRO A 394 -9.55 -4.58 18.25
N GLU A 395 -9.94 -5.85 18.26
CA GLU A 395 -9.67 -6.80 19.35
C GLU A 395 -8.19 -6.97 19.67
N ASN A 396 -7.30 -6.65 18.70
CA ASN A 396 -5.85 -6.64 18.91
C ASN A 396 -5.43 -5.65 20.01
N LEU A 397 -6.16 -4.55 20.22
CA LEU A 397 -5.91 -3.62 21.33
C LEU A 397 -5.94 -4.29 22.70
N GLY A 398 -6.91 -5.20 22.92
CA GLY A 398 -7.02 -5.96 24.16
C GLY A 398 -5.86 -6.93 24.38
N ILE A 399 -5.34 -7.50 23.31
CA ILE A 399 -4.20 -8.45 23.35
C ILE A 399 -2.91 -7.68 23.62
N ILE A 400 -2.68 -6.57 22.93
CA ILE A 400 -1.54 -5.68 23.16
C ILE A 400 -1.51 -5.22 24.62
N LYS A 401 -2.64 -4.72 25.14
CA LYS A 401 -2.76 -4.29 26.54
C LYS A 401 -2.36 -5.40 27.51
N LYS A 402 -2.96 -6.60 27.34
CA LYS A 402 -2.65 -7.76 28.19
C LYS A 402 -1.17 -8.17 28.13
N GLY A 403 -0.56 -8.13 26.93
CA GLY A 403 0.86 -8.45 26.75
C GLY A 403 1.76 -7.47 27.51
N LEU A 404 1.51 -6.17 27.36
CA LEU A 404 2.25 -5.11 28.04
C LEU A 404 2.08 -5.17 29.58
N GLU A 405 0.84 -5.33 30.05
CA GLU A 405 0.53 -5.45 31.50
C GLU A 405 1.15 -6.70 32.14
N ALA A 406 1.17 -7.84 31.42
CA ALA A 406 1.86 -9.04 31.85
C ALA A 406 3.37 -8.84 32.01
N GLY A 407 3.96 -7.93 31.23
CA GLY A 407 5.32 -7.41 31.36
C GLY A 407 5.50 -6.37 32.46
N ARG A 408 4.46 -6.09 33.25
CA ARG A 408 4.42 -5.05 34.30
C ARG A 408 4.57 -3.61 33.78
N ASN A 409 4.26 -3.36 32.53
CA ASN A 409 4.18 -1.98 32.01
C ASN A 409 2.93 -1.31 32.59
N ARG A 410 3.11 -0.20 33.34
CA ARG A 410 2.03 0.54 34.01
C ARG A 410 1.57 1.79 33.23
N SER A 411 2.22 2.11 32.13
CA SER A 411 1.93 3.30 31.31
C SER A 411 1.40 2.88 29.94
N VAL A 412 0.25 2.18 29.95
CA VAL A 412 -0.40 1.66 28.75
C VAL A 412 -1.74 2.37 28.55
N THR A 413 -1.89 3.00 27.39
CA THR A 413 -3.16 3.58 26.92
C THR A 413 -3.58 2.85 25.66
N VAL A 414 -4.81 2.32 25.64
CA VAL A 414 -5.40 1.73 24.43
C VAL A 414 -6.71 2.43 24.12
N LYS A 415 -6.96 2.73 22.86
CA LYS A 415 -8.18 3.41 22.45
C LYS A 415 -8.63 2.96 21.06
N GLU A 416 -9.86 2.50 21.00
CA GLU A 416 -10.56 2.27 19.74
C GLU A 416 -11.19 3.59 19.27
N LEU A 417 -10.98 3.94 18.00
CA LEU A 417 -11.47 5.16 17.39
C LEU A 417 -12.69 4.84 16.50
N PRO A 418 -13.88 5.32 16.87
CA PRO A 418 -15.11 4.98 16.14
C PRO A 418 -15.08 5.46 14.68
N GLY A 419 -15.54 4.61 13.77
CA GLY A 419 -15.75 4.97 12.37
C GLY A 419 -14.48 5.09 11.51
N LEU A 420 -13.30 4.73 12.04
CA LEU A 420 -12.05 4.79 11.28
C LEU A 420 -11.67 3.42 10.71
N ASN A 421 -11.09 3.41 9.50
CA ASN A 421 -10.54 2.23 8.84
C ASN A 421 -9.07 1.99 9.24
N HIS A 422 -8.42 1.04 8.57
CA HIS A 422 -7.02 0.68 8.81
C HIS A 422 -6.02 1.84 8.58
N LEU A 423 -6.32 2.74 7.62
CA LEU A 423 -5.51 3.94 7.35
C LEU A 423 -5.90 5.14 8.23
N PHE A 424 -6.74 4.93 9.22
CA PHE A 424 -7.30 5.99 10.09
C PHE A 424 -8.12 7.04 9.32
N GLN A 425 -8.73 6.67 8.22
CA GLN A 425 -9.70 7.51 7.49
C GLN A 425 -11.10 7.27 8.04
N THR A 426 -11.93 8.32 8.09
CA THR A 426 -13.35 8.22 8.41
C THR A 426 -14.08 7.48 7.27
N CYS A 427 -14.80 6.42 7.62
CA CYS A 427 -15.47 5.57 6.62
C CYS A 427 -16.74 4.91 7.17
N GLU A 428 -17.56 4.39 6.25
CA GLU A 428 -18.79 3.66 6.59
C GLU A 428 -18.56 2.15 6.71
N SER A 429 -17.77 1.56 5.81
CA SER A 429 -17.65 0.10 5.70
C SER A 429 -16.28 -0.46 6.07
N GLY A 430 -15.23 0.33 6.13
CA GLY A 430 -13.84 -0.12 6.35
C GLY A 430 -13.24 -0.90 5.18
N SER A 431 -13.94 -1.03 4.05
CA SER A 431 -13.45 -1.77 2.89
C SER A 431 -12.21 -1.10 2.28
N PRO A 432 -11.09 -1.83 2.12
CA PRO A 432 -9.88 -1.29 1.50
C PRO A 432 -10.07 -0.86 0.04
N THR A 433 -11.11 -1.37 -0.62
CA THR A 433 -11.45 -0.97 -2.00
C THR A 433 -11.93 0.48 -2.10
N LEU A 434 -12.29 1.09 -0.97
CA LEU A 434 -12.77 2.47 -0.90
C LEU A 434 -11.70 3.46 -0.45
N TYR A 435 -10.56 3.02 0.08
CA TYR A 435 -9.54 3.90 0.63
C TYR A 435 -9.12 5.00 -0.35
N GLY A 436 -8.86 4.66 -1.60
CA GLY A 436 -8.45 5.62 -2.62
C GLY A 436 -9.53 6.66 -2.97
N THR A 437 -10.81 6.37 -2.72
CA THR A 437 -11.94 7.27 -3.03
C THR A 437 -12.26 8.26 -1.92
N ILE A 438 -11.78 8.02 -0.71
CA ILE A 438 -11.94 8.91 0.44
C ILE A 438 -11.00 10.11 0.25
N GLU A 439 -11.47 11.34 0.45
CA GLU A 439 -10.61 12.54 0.36
C GLU A 439 -9.74 12.73 1.60
N GLU A 440 -10.25 12.33 2.78
CA GLU A 440 -9.50 12.39 4.04
C GLU A 440 -8.34 11.39 4.01
N THR A 441 -7.13 11.89 4.28
CA THR A 441 -5.93 11.05 4.35
C THR A 441 -5.73 10.46 5.74
N PHE A 442 -5.99 11.26 6.78
CA PHE A 442 -5.84 10.85 8.17
C PHE A 442 -6.83 11.60 9.05
N SER A 443 -7.62 10.92 9.84
CA SER A 443 -8.65 11.55 10.66
C SER A 443 -8.06 12.58 11.62
N PRO A 444 -8.59 13.81 11.67
CA PRO A 444 -8.19 14.82 12.64
C PRO A 444 -8.30 14.35 14.09
N VAL A 445 -9.26 13.47 14.38
CA VAL A 445 -9.42 12.89 15.73
C VAL A 445 -8.22 12.03 16.10
N ALA A 446 -7.74 11.19 15.19
CA ALA A 446 -6.57 10.35 15.44
C ALA A 446 -5.28 11.18 15.50
N LEU A 447 -5.11 12.17 14.61
CA LEU A 447 -3.98 13.11 14.66
C LEU A 447 -3.90 13.83 16.01
N GLN A 448 -5.03 14.35 16.49
CA GLN A 448 -5.11 15.07 17.76
C GLN A 448 -4.81 14.15 18.96
N GLU A 449 -5.36 12.93 18.96
CA GLU A 449 -5.13 11.94 20.02
C GLU A 449 -3.64 11.62 20.18
N ILE A 450 -2.93 11.42 19.05
CA ILE A 450 -1.48 11.15 19.05
C ILE A 450 -0.71 12.34 19.63
N GLY A 451 -0.95 13.55 19.11
CA GLY A 451 -0.24 14.76 19.54
C GLY A 451 -0.49 15.09 21.02
N ASP A 452 -1.74 15.01 21.46
CA ASP A 452 -2.11 15.30 22.85
C ASP A 452 -1.54 14.28 23.83
N TRP A 453 -1.54 13.00 23.46
CA TRP A 453 -0.96 11.97 24.30
C TRP A 453 0.55 12.18 24.49
N ILE A 454 1.29 12.47 23.40
CA ILE A 454 2.74 12.73 23.49
C ILE A 454 3.00 13.94 24.39
N LYS A 455 2.34 15.07 24.16
CA LYS A 455 2.49 16.28 24.99
C LYS A 455 2.06 16.06 26.44
N GLY A 456 0.95 15.33 26.65
CA GLY A 456 0.42 15.05 27.98
C GLY A 456 1.34 14.17 28.85
N LYS A 457 2.29 13.44 28.24
CA LYS A 457 3.32 12.68 28.95
C LYS A 457 4.53 13.55 29.34
N GLY A 458 4.65 14.77 28.82
CA GLY A 458 5.75 15.69 29.13
C GLY A 458 7.07 15.33 28.44
N PHE A 459 7.03 14.66 27.34
CA PHE A 459 8.21 14.34 26.50
C PHE A 459 8.80 15.58 25.84
#